data_32df8943422c08811b818f45d5584185
#
_entry.id   32df8943422c08811b818f45d5584185
#
_cell.length_a   1.000
_cell.length_b   1.000
_cell.length_c   1.000
_cell.angle_alpha   90.00
_cell.angle_beta   90.00
_cell.angle_gamma   90.00
#
_symmetry.space_group_name_H-M   'P 1'
#
loop_
_entity.id
_entity.type
_entity.pdbx_description
1 polymer ?
#
loop_
_entity_poly.entity_id
_entity_poly.type
_entity_poly.pdbx_seq_one_letter_code
_entity_poly.pdbx_strand_id
1 'polypeptide(L)'
;MTQVLHEVNLYSRIDGSGYRNIWVVGDLHGCYTLLMNELHRVDFDPTQDLLISVGDLIDRGTENVECLELLQMPWFRSVMGNHERLMIDALSPAGNVNNWLMNGGQWFFMLDADREILARALVELVRRLPYIIELNTGHETIVIAHADYPDNEYQFGKPVSDLNVTWRRERFYDAVDGVGGIITGADSFIFGHTPVSSPKSFWNQHYIDTGAFFCGNLTLKQVKVGQS
;
A
#
# COMPACT_ATOMS: atom_id res chain seq x y z
N MET A 1 -15.19 -12.57 -29.39
CA MET A 1 -15.30 -11.61 -28.28
C MET A 1 -13.90 -11.44 -27.69
N THR A 2 -13.27 -10.33 -27.99
CA THR A 2 -11.90 -10.02 -27.58
C THR A 2 -11.95 -9.70 -26.07
N GLN A 3 -11.36 -10.54 -25.23
CA GLN A 3 -11.10 -10.18 -23.83
C GLN A 3 -10.19 -8.95 -23.86
N VAL A 4 -10.70 -7.84 -23.38
CA VAL A 4 -9.90 -6.68 -23.02
C VAL A 4 -9.09 -7.13 -21.79
N LEU A 5 -7.85 -7.52 -22.02
CA LEU A 5 -6.87 -7.64 -20.95
C LEU A 5 -6.73 -6.24 -20.39
N HIS A 6 -7.22 -6.01 -19.15
CA HIS A 6 -6.89 -4.81 -18.41
C HIS A 6 -5.36 -4.82 -18.25
N GLU A 7 -4.69 -3.87 -18.90
CA GLU A 7 -3.26 -3.67 -18.65
C GLU A 7 -3.09 -3.46 -17.15
N VAL A 8 -2.37 -4.38 -16.53
CA VAL A 8 -1.97 -4.26 -15.12
C VAL A 8 -1.05 -3.06 -15.06
N ASN A 9 -1.49 -1.97 -14.43
CA ASN A 9 -0.68 -0.78 -14.22
C ASN A 9 0.40 -1.12 -13.19
N LEU A 10 1.54 -1.65 -13.65
CA LEU A 10 2.62 -2.05 -12.76
C LEU A 10 3.21 -0.82 -12.03
N TYR A 11 3.31 0.32 -12.71
CA TYR A 11 3.92 1.54 -12.20
C TYR A 11 2.99 2.74 -12.31
N SER A 12 3.11 3.66 -11.35
CA SER A 12 2.53 5.01 -11.42
C SER A 12 3.56 6.05 -10.97
N ARG A 13 3.51 7.26 -11.54
CA ARG A 13 4.30 8.41 -11.11
C ARG A 13 3.42 9.44 -10.44
N ILE A 14 3.94 10.03 -9.36
CA ILE A 14 3.31 11.15 -8.67
C ILE A 14 4.31 12.31 -8.62
N ASP A 15 3.90 13.45 -9.17
CA ASP A 15 4.58 14.72 -8.90
C ASP A 15 4.07 15.28 -7.56
N GLY A 16 4.93 15.19 -6.56
CA GLY A 16 4.66 15.66 -5.22
C GLY A 16 4.89 17.17 -5.04
N SER A 17 5.35 17.90 -6.07
CA SER A 17 5.73 19.32 -5.93
C SER A 17 4.57 20.20 -5.48
N GLY A 18 3.34 19.90 -5.92
CA GLY A 18 2.13 20.66 -5.62
C GLY A 18 1.53 20.43 -4.23
N TYR A 19 1.99 19.44 -3.47
CA TYR A 19 1.47 19.16 -2.12
C TYR A 19 2.30 19.84 -1.06
N ARG A 20 1.64 20.34 0.01
CA ARG A 20 2.29 20.92 1.18
C ARG A 20 3.10 19.85 1.93
N ASN A 21 2.42 18.84 2.46
CA ASN A 21 3.05 17.70 3.10
C ASN A 21 2.70 16.42 2.35
N ILE A 22 3.60 15.43 2.39
CA ILE A 22 3.32 14.10 1.88
C ILE A 22 3.68 13.08 2.96
N TRP A 23 2.74 12.18 3.21
CA TRP A 23 2.86 11.11 4.18
C TRP A 23 2.76 9.76 3.50
N VAL A 24 3.47 8.76 4.02
CA VAL A 24 3.30 7.35 3.65
C VAL A 24 2.83 6.59 4.88
N VAL A 25 1.77 5.80 4.73
CA VAL A 25 1.17 5.02 5.80
C VAL A 25 1.42 3.52 5.58
N GLY A 26 1.69 2.81 6.68
CA GLY A 26 1.80 1.35 6.73
C GLY A 26 0.47 0.62 6.47
N ASP A 27 0.49 -0.70 6.58
CA ASP A 27 -0.65 -1.59 6.35
C ASP A 27 -1.83 -1.21 7.26
N LEU A 28 -3.03 -1.04 6.69
CA LEU A 28 -4.23 -0.59 7.42
C LEU A 28 -5.05 -1.74 7.97
N HIS A 29 -5.23 -2.79 7.18
CA HIS A 29 -6.00 -3.97 7.57
C HIS A 29 -7.36 -3.63 8.22
N GLY A 30 -8.18 -2.79 7.57
CA GLY A 30 -9.50 -2.42 8.07
C GLY A 30 -9.49 -1.59 9.37
N CYS A 31 -8.43 -0.82 9.63
CA CYS A 31 -8.30 0.08 10.78
C CYS A 31 -8.48 1.55 10.38
N TYR A 32 -9.62 1.88 9.77
CA TYR A 32 -9.93 3.23 9.27
C TYR A 32 -9.94 4.28 10.38
N THR A 33 -10.60 4.01 11.50
CA THR A 33 -10.68 4.94 12.64
C THR A 33 -9.29 5.26 13.21
N LEU A 34 -8.40 4.26 13.27
CA LEU A 34 -7.02 4.46 13.70
C LEU A 34 -6.28 5.41 12.75
N LEU A 35 -6.44 5.22 11.42
CA LEU A 35 -5.87 6.11 10.43
C LEU A 35 -6.37 7.55 10.61
N MET A 36 -7.69 7.75 10.75
CA MET A 36 -8.25 9.10 10.90
C MET A 36 -7.74 9.80 12.16
N ASN A 37 -7.56 9.07 13.27
CA ASN A 37 -6.97 9.60 14.49
C ASN A 37 -5.50 10.04 14.28
N GLU A 38 -4.72 9.23 13.56
CA GLU A 38 -3.33 9.56 13.26
C GLU A 38 -3.22 10.77 12.31
N LEU A 39 -4.10 10.87 11.30
CA LEU A 39 -4.16 12.03 10.42
C LEU A 39 -4.51 13.31 11.19
N HIS A 40 -5.46 13.22 12.12
CA HIS A 40 -5.79 14.35 13.00
C HIS A 40 -4.60 14.75 13.89
N ARG A 41 -3.86 13.77 14.43
CA ARG A 41 -2.69 14.01 15.29
C ARG A 41 -1.56 14.78 14.58
N VAL A 42 -1.46 14.65 13.27
CA VAL A 42 -0.42 15.33 12.45
C VAL A 42 -0.96 16.56 11.71
N ASP A 43 -2.15 17.03 12.04
CA ASP A 43 -2.81 18.19 11.40
C ASP A 43 -2.86 18.04 9.86
N PHE A 44 -3.21 16.84 9.37
CA PHE A 44 -3.33 16.56 7.94
C PHE A 44 -4.45 17.38 7.32
N ASP A 45 -4.12 18.12 6.27
CA ASP A 45 -5.09 18.93 5.50
C ASP A 45 -5.37 18.25 4.14
N PRO A 46 -6.56 17.62 3.97
CA PRO A 46 -6.90 16.90 2.75
C PRO A 46 -6.98 17.76 1.49
N THR A 47 -6.93 19.10 1.64
CA THR A 47 -6.94 20.04 0.51
C THR A 47 -5.52 20.39 0.02
N GLN A 48 -4.49 20.10 0.80
CA GLN A 48 -3.10 20.49 0.52
C GLN A 48 -2.11 19.33 0.67
N ASP A 49 -2.43 18.32 1.46
CA ASP A 49 -1.54 17.21 1.78
C ASP A 49 -1.89 15.96 0.97
N LEU A 50 -0.93 15.05 0.82
CA LEU A 50 -1.11 13.75 0.16
C LEU A 50 -0.76 12.63 1.14
N LEU A 51 -1.60 11.60 1.16
CA LEU A 51 -1.33 10.34 1.84
C LEU A 51 -1.17 9.22 0.82
N ILE A 52 -0.10 8.43 0.96
CA ILE A 52 0.16 7.25 0.12
C ILE A 52 0.23 6.02 1.02
N SER A 53 -0.58 4.99 0.74
CA SER A 53 -0.53 3.72 1.46
C SER A 53 0.41 2.72 0.77
N VAL A 54 1.10 1.92 1.58
CA VAL A 54 1.91 0.79 1.10
C VAL A 54 1.08 -0.44 0.71
N GLY A 55 -0.27 -0.33 0.66
CA GLY A 55 -1.19 -1.45 0.39
C GLY A 55 -1.74 -2.08 1.66
N ASP A 56 -2.38 -3.25 1.50
CA ASP A 56 -3.08 -3.99 2.57
C ASP A 56 -4.06 -3.11 3.35
N LEU A 57 -4.98 -2.51 2.60
CA LEU A 57 -6.05 -1.66 3.15
C LEU A 57 -7.08 -2.47 3.92
N ILE A 58 -7.29 -3.72 3.49
CA ILE A 58 -8.40 -4.59 3.90
C ILE A 58 -7.93 -5.84 4.65
N ASP A 59 -8.93 -6.59 5.09
CA ASP A 59 -8.86 -7.87 5.79
C ASP A 59 -8.44 -7.75 7.26
N ARG A 60 -8.81 -8.75 8.05
CA ARG A 60 -8.54 -8.86 9.48
C ARG A 60 -9.36 -7.89 10.34
N GLY A 61 -9.26 -6.59 10.10
CA GLY A 61 -10.02 -5.57 10.82
C GLY A 61 -11.50 -5.48 10.44
N THR A 62 -12.20 -4.50 10.99
CA THR A 62 -13.66 -4.39 10.87
C THR A 62 -14.13 -3.28 9.92
N GLU A 63 -13.29 -2.31 9.61
CA GLU A 63 -13.65 -1.11 8.84
C GLU A 63 -13.09 -1.20 7.40
N ASN A 64 -13.32 -2.37 6.75
CA ASN A 64 -12.72 -2.68 5.46
C ASN A 64 -13.33 -1.86 4.32
N VAL A 65 -14.64 -1.64 4.35
CA VAL A 65 -15.34 -0.85 3.33
C VAL A 65 -14.88 0.61 3.42
N GLU A 66 -14.79 1.16 4.62
CA GLU A 66 -14.30 2.51 4.90
C GLU A 66 -12.86 2.70 4.41
N CYS A 67 -12.00 1.69 4.58
CA CYS A 67 -10.64 1.72 4.03
C CYS A 67 -10.64 1.69 2.49
N LEU A 68 -11.55 0.95 1.86
CA LEU A 68 -11.70 0.97 0.41
C LEU A 68 -12.23 2.31 -0.11
N GLU A 69 -13.13 2.98 0.62
CA GLU A 69 -13.66 4.30 0.25
C GLU A 69 -12.56 5.37 0.18
N LEU A 70 -11.44 5.21 0.88
CA LEU A 70 -10.27 6.09 0.77
C LEU A 70 -9.78 6.20 -0.69
N LEU A 71 -9.93 5.15 -1.50
CA LEU A 71 -9.51 5.15 -2.90
C LEU A 71 -10.28 6.17 -3.77
N GLN A 72 -11.42 6.68 -3.29
CA GLN A 72 -12.17 7.75 -3.95
C GLN A 72 -11.68 9.14 -3.57
N MET A 73 -10.86 9.26 -2.52
CA MET A 73 -10.40 10.54 -2.00
C MET A 73 -9.28 11.13 -2.86
N PRO A 74 -9.34 12.41 -3.25
CA PRO A 74 -8.33 13.04 -4.09
C PRO A 74 -6.94 13.14 -3.40
N TRP A 75 -6.93 13.11 -2.08
CA TRP A 75 -5.73 13.19 -1.24
C TRP A 75 -5.12 11.82 -0.88
N PHE A 76 -5.72 10.72 -1.35
CA PHE A 76 -5.25 9.36 -1.03
C PHE A 76 -4.81 8.62 -2.28
N ARG A 77 -3.70 7.90 -2.16
CA ARG A 77 -3.20 6.95 -3.15
C ARG A 77 -2.75 5.68 -2.46
N SER A 78 -2.72 4.55 -3.18
CA SER A 78 -2.23 3.27 -2.65
C SER A 78 -1.50 2.49 -3.73
N VAL A 79 -0.55 1.68 -3.31
CA VAL A 79 -0.08 0.55 -4.11
C VAL A 79 -0.94 -0.68 -3.83
N MET A 80 -0.84 -1.68 -4.69
CA MET A 80 -1.48 -2.98 -4.54
C MET A 80 -0.75 -3.80 -3.46
N GLY A 81 -1.45 -4.20 -2.41
CA GLY A 81 -0.97 -5.18 -1.43
C GLY A 81 -1.35 -6.61 -1.82
N ASN A 82 -0.85 -7.58 -1.05
CA ASN A 82 -1.22 -8.97 -1.28
C ASN A 82 -2.68 -9.25 -0.87
N HIS A 83 -3.23 -8.56 0.11
CA HIS A 83 -4.63 -8.73 0.50
C HIS A 83 -5.60 -8.22 -0.55
N GLU A 84 -5.33 -7.11 -1.21
CA GLU A 84 -6.08 -6.66 -2.38
C GLU A 84 -6.05 -7.69 -3.51
N ARG A 85 -4.89 -8.32 -3.76
CA ARG A 85 -4.77 -9.38 -4.77
C ARG A 85 -5.57 -10.62 -4.41
N LEU A 86 -5.55 -11.05 -3.15
CA LEU A 86 -6.36 -12.17 -2.66
C LEU A 86 -7.85 -11.91 -2.89
N MET A 87 -8.33 -10.70 -2.59
CA MET A 87 -9.72 -10.29 -2.84
C MET A 87 -10.06 -10.35 -4.33
N ILE A 88 -9.21 -9.75 -5.18
CA ILE A 88 -9.42 -9.73 -6.65
C ILE A 88 -9.47 -11.17 -7.19
N ASP A 89 -8.56 -12.04 -6.77
CA ASP A 89 -8.53 -13.43 -7.17
C ASP A 89 -9.81 -14.15 -6.72
N ALA A 90 -10.15 -14.08 -5.44
CA ALA A 90 -11.33 -14.73 -4.86
C ALA A 90 -12.65 -14.32 -5.52
N LEU A 91 -12.78 -13.06 -5.95
CA LEU A 91 -13.96 -12.52 -6.63
C LEU A 91 -13.95 -12.75 -8.15
N SER A 92 -12.93 -13.40 -8.69
CA SER A 92 -12.88 -13.80 -10.10
C SER A 92 -13.61 -15.13 -10.34
N PRO A 93 -14.08 -15.42 -11.57
CA PRO A 93 -14.88 -16.63 -11.86
C PRO A 93 -14.21 -17.97 -11.51
N ALA A 94 -12.89 -18.02 -11.47
CA ALA A 94 -12.11 -19.23 -11.16
C ALA A 94 -11.19 -19.03 -9.96
N GLY A 95 -11.46 -18.03 -9.12
CA GLY A 95 -10.61 -17.64 -8.03
C GLY A 95 -10.69 -18.53 -6.79
N ASN A 96 -9.71 -18.39 -5.92
CA ASN A 96 -9.59 -19.20 -4.71
C ASN A 96 -10.12 -18.44 -3.48
N VAL A 97 -11.44 -18.52 -3.28
CA VAL A 97 -12.12 -17.90 -2.11
C VAL A 97 -11.53 -18.39 -0.79
N ASN A 98 -11.22 -19.70 -0.68
CA ASN A 98 -10.70 -20.26 0.57
C ASN A 98 -9.35 -19.65 0.96
N ASN A 99 -8.50 -19.35 -0.01
CA ASN A 99 -7.23 -18.69 0.27
C ASN A 99 -7.45 -17.29 0.88
N TRP A 100 -8.40 -16.52 0.34
CA TRP A 100 -8.73 -15.21 0.90
C TRP A 100 -9.35 -15.31 2.29
N LEU A 101 -10.29 -16.24 2.51
CA LEU A 101 -10.91 -16.47 3.83
C LEU A 101 -9.87 -16.78 4.91
N MET A 102 -8.87 -17.63 4.61
CA MET A 102 -7.79 -17.97 5.55
C MET A 102 -6.89 -16.77 5.87
N ASN A 103 -6.93 -15.73 5.06
CA ASN A 103 -6.15 -14.50 5.23
C ASN A 103 -6.95 -13.32 5.79
N GLY A 104 -8.21 -13.53 6.19
CA GLY A 104 -9.01 -12.51 6.87
C GLY A 104 -10.13 -11.88 6.05
N GLY A 105 -10.45 -12.45 4.86
CA GLY A 105 -11.47 -11.94 3.94
C GLY A 105 -12.93 -12.25 4.31
N GLN A 106 -13.19 -12.84 5.48
CA GLN A 106 -14.56 -13.23 5.91
C GLN A 106 -15.53 -12.04 5.97
N TRP A 107 -15.02 -10.86 6.27
CA TRP A 107 -15.79 -9.62 6.41
C TRP A 107 -16.70 -9.35 5.19
N PHE A 108 -16.22 -9.64 3.99
CA PHE A 108 -16.93 -9.38 2.75
C PHE A 108 -18.24 -10.17 2.64
N PHE A 109 -18.22 -11.42 3.08
CA PHE A 109 -19.38 -12.32 3.05
C PHE A 109 -20.34 -12.11 4.23
N MET A 110 -20.00 -11.20 5.14
CA MET A 110 -20.82 -10.81 6.29
C MET A 110 -21.47 -9.43 6.10
N LEU A 111 -21.22 -8.77 4.97
CA LEU A 111 -21.82 -7.47 4.64
C LEU A 111 -23.33 -7.63 4.39
N ASP A 112 -24.10 -6.61 4.77
CA ASP A 112 -25.47 -6.46 4.29
C ASP A 112 -25.47 -6.13 2.78
N ALA A 113 -26.65 -6.22 2.16
CA ALA A 113 -26.77 -6.08 0.72
C ALA A 113 -26.28 -4.72 0.19
N ASP A 114 -26.53 -3.64 0.90
CA ASP A 114 -26.16 -2.29 0.44
C ASP A 114 -24.65 -2.10 0.53
N ARG A 115 -24.03 -2.56 1.63
CA ARG A 115 -22.58 -2.52 1.81
C ARG A 115 -21.84 -3.47 0.86
N GLU A 116 -22.43 -4.63 0.54
CA GLU A 116 -21.85 -5.53 -0.47
C GLU A 116 -21.84 -4.89 -1.86
N ILE A 117 -22.93 -4.22 -2.27
CA ILE A 117 -22.98 -3.50 -3.55
C ILE A 117 -21.88 -2.42 -3.58
N LEU A 118 -21.73 -1.64 -2.53
CA LEU A 118 -20.71 -0.62 -2.43
C LEU A 118 -19.30 -1.25 -2.51
N ALA A 119 -19.03 -2.28 -1.71
CA ALA A 119 -17.73 -2.96 -1.71
C ALA A 119 -17.37 -3.51 -3.10
N ARG A 120 -18.32 -4.13 -3.81
CA ARG A 120 -18.11 -4.62 -5.18
C ARG A 120 -17.79 -3.49 -6.15
N ALA A 121 -18.42 -2.33 -6.02
CA ALA A 121 -18.09 -1.15 -6.84
C ALA A 121 -16.68 -0.65 -6.54
N LEU A 122 -16.25 -0.66 -5.28
CA LEU A 122 -14.91 -0.25 -4.85
C LEU A 122 -13.82 -1.22 -5.32
N VAL A 123 -14.11 -2.52 -5.46
CA VAL A 123 -13.19 -3.52 -6.04
C VAL A 123 -12.69 -3.10 -7.43
N GLU A 124 -13.51 -2.40 -8.21
CA GLU A 124 -13.08 -1.91 -9.53
C GLU A 124 -11.99 -0.82 -9.44
N LEU A 125 -11.96 -0.05 -8.35
CA LEU A 125 -10.86 0.88 -8.06
C LEU A 125 -9.61 0.11 -7.63
N VAL A 126 -9.76 -0.91 -6.79
CA VAL A 126 -8.66 -1.78 -6.36
C VAL A 126 -7.96 -2.44 -7.55
N ARG A 127 -8.72 -2.92 -8.56
CA ARG A 127 -8.16 -3.52 -9.78
C ARG A 127 -7.24 -2.60 -10.57
N ARG A 128 -7.31 -1.29 -10.34
CA ARG A 128 -6.52 -0.26 -11.04
C ARG A 128 -5.31 0.21 -10.24
N LEU A 129 -5.12 -0.29 -9.02
CA LEU A 129 -3.98 0.09 -8.20
C LEU A 129 -2.66 -0.29 -8.87
N PRO A 130 -1.67 0.59 -8.87
CA PRO A 130 -0.32 0.24 -9.30
C PRO A 130 0.34 -0.65 -8.25
N TYR A 131 1.31 -1.45 -8.65
CA TYR A 131 2.16 -2.21 -7.73
C TYR A 131 3.30 -1.37 -7.17
N ILE A 132 3.73 -0.36 -7.92
CA ILE A 132 4.84 0.51 -7.55
C ILE A 132 4.44 1.96 -7.86
N ILE A 133 4.64 2.83 -6.87
CA ILE A 133 4.53 4.29 -7.04
C ILE A 133 5.93 4.89 -6.96
N GLU A 134 6.32 5.65 -8.00
CA GLU A 134 7.46 6.55 -7.97
C GLU A 134 6.97 7.96 -7.62
N LEU A 135 7.35 8.43 -6.45
CA LEU A 135 7.03 9.77 -5.95
C LEU A 135 8.24 10.69 -6.14
N ASN A 136 8.06 11.78 -6.86
CA ASN A 136 9.05 12.87 -6.91
C ASN A 136 8.59 13.99 -5.97
N THR A 137 9.35 14.25 -4.92
CA THR A 137 9.04 15.32 -3.95
C THR A 137 9.54 16.69 -4.38
N GLY A 138 10.27 16.79 -5.50
CA GLY A 138 11.03 17.95 -5.94
C GLY A 138 12.48 17.95 -5.47
N HIS A 139 12.81 17.11 -4.47
CA HIS A 139 14.17 16.97 -3.93
C HIS A 139 14.65 15.52 -3.96
N GLU A 140 13.74 14.58 -3.80
CA GLU A 140 14.01 13.14 -3.71
C GLU A 140 13.06 12.36 -4.59
N THR A 141 13.54 11.25 -5.14
CA THR A 141 12.75 10.21 -5.77
C THR A 141 12.55 9.07 -4.78
N ILE A 142 11.30 8.82 -4.40
CA ILE A 142 10.90 7.81 -3.42
C ILE A 142 10.10 6.73 -4.14
N VAL A 143 10.48 5.48 -3.95
CA VAL A 143 9.75 4.33 -4.50
C VAL A 143 8.94 3.67 -3.39
N ILE A 144 7.65 3.50 -3.62
CA ILE A 144 6.72 2.87 -2.69
C ILE A 144 6.22 1.60 -3.34
N ALA A 145 6.38 0.47 -2.65
CA ALA A 145 5.86 -0.84 -3.04
C ALA A 145 5.39 -1.58 -1.78
N HIS A 146 4.58 -2.63 -1.96
CA HIS A 146 4.01 -3.29 -0.78
C HIS A 146 5.04 -4.06 0.02
N ALA A 147 5.71 -5.06 -0.57
CA ALA A 147 6.61 -5.95 0.18
C ALA A 147 8.10 -5.76 -0.14
N ASP A 148 8.45 -5.63 -1.39
CA ASP A 148 9.85 -5.52 -1.85
C ASP A 148 9.93 -4.87 -3.24
N TYR A 149 11.15 -4.47 -3.62
CA TYR A 149 11.56 -4.25 -5.00
C TYR A 149 12.60 -5.31 -5.37
N PRO A 150 12.33 -6.21 -6.33
CA PRO A 150 13.07 -7.47 -6.45
C PRO A 150 14.46 -7.37 -7.10
N ASP A 151 14.95 -6.15 -7.34
CA ASP A 151 16.27 -5.88 -7.94
C ASP A 151 17.08 -4.93 -7.05
N ASN A 152 18.38 -4.83 -7.30
CA ASN A 152 19.28 -3.89 -6.64
C ASN A 152 19.48 -2.57 -7.43
N GLU A 153 18.83 -2.48 -8.60
CA GLU A 153 18.79 -1.28 -9.42
C GLU A 153 17.36 -1.00 -9.86
N TYR A 154 16.82 0.11 -9.36
CA TYR A 154 15.50 0.58 -9.74
C TYR A 154 15.54 1.30 -11.08
N GLN A 155 14.57 0.96 -11.93
CA GLN A 155 14.27 1.70 -13.15
C GLN A 155 12.74 1.72 -13.32
N PHE A 156 12.16 2.90 -13.50
CA PHE A 156 10.74 3.03 -13.79
C PHE A 156 10.35 2.26 -15.06
N GLY A 157 9.31 1.43 -14.96
CA GLY A 157 8.83 0.62 -16.08
C GLY A 157 9.58 -0.70 -16.28
N LYS A 158 10.63 -0.99 -15.49
CA LYS A 158 11.31 -2.29 -15.54
C LYS A 158 10.34 -3.42 -15.22
N PRO A 159 10.23 -4.47 -16.04
CA PRO A 159 9.37 -5.60 -15.73
C PRO A 159 9.79 -6.27 -14.41
N VAL A 160 8.86 -6.39 -13.49
CA VAL A 160 9.05 -7.12 -12.21
C VAL A 160 7.87 -8.07 -11.99
N SER A 161 8.10 -9.14 -11.23
CA SER A 161 7.01 -10.02 -10.83
C SER A 161 6.15 -9.34 -9.77
N ASP A 162 4.84 -9.28 -10.01
CA ASP A 162 3.85 -8.78 -9.08
C ASP A 162 3.86 -9.56 -7.74
N LEU A 163 4.09 -10.89 -7.79
CA LEU A 163 4.26 -11.72 -6.60
C LEU A 163 5.47 -11.28 -5.77
N ASN A 164 6.59 -10.98 -6.41
CA ASN A 164 7.78 -10.53 -5.68
C ASN A 164 7.53 -9.18 -4.99
N VAL A 165 6.82 -8.28 -5.67
CA VAL A 165 6.53 -6.94 -5.13
C VAL A 165 5.52 -7.00 -3.98
N THR A 166 4.62 -8.01 -3.95
CA THR A 166 3.54 -8.09 -2.95
C THR A 166 3.74 -9.13 -1.85
N TRP A 167 4.66 -10.08 -1.98
CA TRP A 167 4.81 -11.18 -1.02
C TRP A 167 6.23 -11.40 -0.50
N ARG A 168 7.24 -10.92 -1.19
CA ARG A 168 8.63 -11.24 -0.88
C ARG A 168 9.07 -10.62 0.45
N ARG A 169 9.83 -11.39 1.24
CA ARG A 169 10.39 -10.96 2.54
C ARG A 169 11.89 -11.20 2.66
N GLU A 170 12.50 -11.85 1.68
CA GLU A 170 13.91 -12.25 1.74
C GLU A 170 14.82 -11.04 1.96
N ARG A 171 14.61 -9.95 1.23
CA ARG A 171 15.42 -8.73 1.38
C ARG A 171 15.36 -8.17 2.81
N PHE A 172 14.19 -8.21 3.45
CA PHE A 172 14.05 -7.77 4.84
C PHE A 172 14.88 -8.66 5.78
N TYR A 173 14.76 -9.98 5.67
CA TYR A 173 15.49 -10.90 6.53
C TYR A 173 16.99 -10.84 6.27
N ASP A 174 17.43 -10.78 5.01
CA ASP A 174 18.82 -10.57 4.64
C ASP A 174 19.37 -9.28 5.29
N ALA A 175 18.60 -8.19 5.24
CA ALA A 175 19.00 -6.92 5.84
C ALA A 175 19.09 -6.98 7.38
N VAL A 176 18.21 -7.73 8.05
CA VAL A 176 18.31 -8.00 9.51
C VAL A 176 19.60 -8.73 9.84
N ASP A 177 20.04 -9.64 8.97
CA ASP A 177 21.30 -10.38 9.12
C ASP A 177 22.54 -9.59 8.62
N GLY A 178 22.35 -8.33 8.22
CA GLY A 178 23.41 -7.45 7.72
C GLY A 178 23.86 -7.75 6.29
N VAL A 179 23.07 -8.50 5.55
CA VAL A 179 23.31 -8.85 4.15
C VAL A 179 22.50 -7.94 3.22
N GLY A 180 23.13 -7.39 2.19
CA GLY A 180 22.48 -6.52 1.19
C GLY A 180 23.21 -5.20 1.00
N GLY A 181 22.45 -4.16 0.64
CA GLY A 181 22.98 -2.83 0.33
C GLY A 181 21.91 -1.87 -0.16
N ILE A 182 22.32 -0.71 -0.65
CA ILE A 182 21.40 0.25 -1.26
C ILE A 182 20.79 -0.33 -2.54
N ILE A 183 19.54 0.02 -2.80
CA ILE A 183 18.94 -0.12 -4.13
C ILE A 183 19.24 1.18 -4.87
N THR A 184 19.96 1.09 -5.99
CA THR A 184 20.30 2.27 -6.81
C THR A 184 19.10 2.72 -7.66
N GLY A 185 19.16 3.93 -8.23
CA GLY A 185 18.14 4.46 -9.15
C GLY A 185 17.00 5.24 -8.50
N ALA A 186 16.94 5.26 -7.15
CA ALA A 186 16.08 6.15 -6.37
C ALA A 186 16.74 6.45 -5.01
N ASP A 187 16.29 7.52 -4.35
CA ASP A 187 16.87 7.96 -3.08
C ASP A 187 16.41 7.08 -1.91
N SER A 188 15.15 6.67 -1.89
CA SER A 188 14.63 5.81 -0.85
C SER A 188 13.50 4.90 -1.32
N PHE A 189 13.29 3.80 -0.57
CA PHE A 189 12.26 2.79 -0.80
C PHE A 189 11.45 2.61 0.48
N ILE A 190 10.10 2.55 0.35
CA ILE A 190 9.21 2.37 1.48
C ILE A 190 8.34 1.15 1.26
N PHE A 191 8.33 0.26 2.26
CA PHE A 191 7.64 -1.03 2.24
C PHE A 191 6.77 -1.24 3.48
N GLY A 192 5.69 -2.01 3.32
CA GLY A 192 4.85 -2.58 4.36
C GLY A 192 5.07 -4.09 4.54
N HIS A 193 3.97 -4.84 4.60
CA HIS A 193 3.90 -6.31 4.50
C HIS A 193 4.60 -7.11 5.60
N THR A 194 5.79 -6.74 6.00
CA THR A 194 6.56 -7.45 7.00
C THR A 194 6.42 -6.74 8.34
N PRO A 195 5.63 -7.30 9.29
CA PRO A 195 5.37 -6.64 10.56
C PRO A 195 6.65 -6.44 11.37
N VAL A 196 6.82 -5.22 11.87
CA VAL A 196 7.92 -4.80 12.74
C VAL A 196 7.37 -4.11 13.99
N SER A 197 8.06 -4.26 15.12
CA SER A 197 7.63 -3.62 16.38
C SER A 197 7.76 -2.10 16.38
N SER A 198 8.62 -1.56 15.53
CA SER A 198 8.82 -0.14 15.24
C SER A 198 9.40 -0.02 13.84
N PRO A 199 9.22 1.12 13.15
CA PRO A 199 9.77 1.32 11.81
C PRO A 199 11.24 0.96 11.75
N LYS A 200 11.64 0.20 10.73
CA LYS A 200 13.02 -0.25 10.50
C LYS A 200 13.57 0.39 9.25
N SER A 201 14.84 0.73 9.26
CA SER A 201 15.54 1.23 8.09
C SER A 201 16.86 0.49 7.94
N PHE A 202 17.09 0.01 6.72
CA PHE A 202 18.34 -0.61 6.29
C PHE A 202 18.78 0.08 5.01
N TRP A 203 19.94 0.71 5.03
CA TRP A 203 20.44 1.54 3.92
C TRP A 203 19.40 2.60 3.49
N ASN A 204 18.85 2.51 2.27
CA ASN A 204 17.79 3.39 1.77
C ASN A 204 16.39 2.72 1.71
N GLN A 205 16.19 1.64 2.44
CA GLN A 205 14.93 0.90 2.54
C GLN A 205 14.29 1.10 3.90
N HIS A 206 12.99 1.41 3.92
CA HIS A 206 12.20 1.69 5.12
C HIS A 206 11.01 0.75 5.18
N TYR A 207 10.86 0.01 6.28
CA TYR A 207 9.78 -0.94 6.55
C TYR A 207 8.88 -0.35 7.64
N ILE A 208 7.61 -0.10 7.31
CA ILE A 208 6.70 0.70 8.13
C ILE A 208 5.39 0.00 8.53
N ASP A 209 5.23 -1.30 8.23
CA ASP A 209 4.11 -2.06 8.81
C ASP A 209 4.38 -2.30 10.30
N THR A 210 3.72 -1.54 11.16
CA THR A 210 3.87 -1.65 12.62
C THR A 210 2.70 -2.34 13.30
N GLY A 211 1.85 -3.03 12.52
CA GLY A 211 0.82 -3.91 13.05
C GLY A 211 -0.44 -3.18 13.49
N ALA A 212 -1.01 -2.32 12.65
CA ALA A 212 -2.23 -1.58 12.95
C ALA A 212 -3.33 -2.48 13.52
N PHE A 213 -3.63 -3.60 12.86
CA PHE A 213 -4.63 -4.56 13.32
C PHE A 213 -4.18 -5.33 14.59
N PHE A 214 -2.92 -5.76 14.66
CA PHE A 214 -2.47 -6.66 15.73
C PHE A 214 -2.24 -5.97 17.07
N CYS A 215 -1.73 -4.75 17.06
CA CYS A 215 -1.35 -4.03 18.26
C CYS A 215 -1.79 -2.56 18.30
N GLY A 216 -2.60 -2.12 17.34
CA GLY A 216 -3.08 -0.73 17.27
C GLY A 216 -1.97 0.29 16.97
N ASN A 217 -0.88 -0.14 16.33
CA ASN A 217 0.26 0.72 16.06
C ASN A 217 0.36 1.00 14.56
N LEU A 218 0.02 2.20 14.14
CA LEU A 218 0.04 2.62 12.74
C LEU A 218 1.13 3.66 12.51
N THR A 219 2.02 3.38 11.57
CA THR A 219 3.09 4.32 11.21
C THR A 219 2.64 5.25 10.09
N LEU A 220 2.72 6.56 10.35
CA LEU A 220 2.73 7.62 9.35
C LEU A 220 4.16 8.15 9.20
N LYS A 221 4.78 7.94 8.04
CA LYS A 221 6.11 8.46 7.72
C LYS A 221 5.96 9.71 6.86
N GLN A 222 6.36 10.88 7.39
CA GLN A 222 6.43 12.11 6.59
C GLN A 222 7.62 12.04 5.64
N VAL A 223 7.37 12.28 4.35
CA VAL A 223 8.39 12.22 3.29
C VAL A 223 8.58 13.56 2.57
N LYS A 224 7.64 14.48 2.78
CA LYS A 224 7.79 15.89 2.37
C LYS A 224 7.19 16.78 3.45
N VAL A 225 7.92 17.81 3.81
CA VAL A 225 7.49 18.88 4.74
C VAL A 225 7.31 20.15 3.94
N GLY A 226 6.16 20.80 4.11
CA GLY A 226 5.91 22.13 3.52
C GLY A 226 6.94 23.14 3.99
N GLN A 227 7.43 23.95 3.08
CA GLN A 227 8.18 25.15 3.47
C GLN A 227 7.20 26.13 4.12
N SER A 228 7.48 26.53 5.35
CA SER A 228 6.74 27.53 6.12
C SER A 228 6.87 28.92 5.52
#